data_5003ebfeb6c23518ef14beb10759f236
#
_entry.id   5003ebfeb6c23518ef14beb10759f236
#
_cell.length_a   1.000
_cell.length_b   1.000
_cell.length_c   1.000
_cell.angle_alpha   90.00
_cell.angle_beta   90.00
_cell.angle_gamma   90.00
#
_symmetry.space_group_name_H-M   'P 1'
#
loop_
_entity.id
_entity.type
_entity.pdbx_description
1 polymer ?
#
loop_
_entity_poly.entity_id
_entity_poly.type
_entity_poly.pdbx_seq_one_letter_code
_entity_poly.pdbx_strand_id
1 'polypeptide(L)'
;MSSHSGTSHGTQPKAQGTGGGNSKPVYSKVFRWTPPVELTQQSQNVEVVGTMTDWRRVPLVFDARTHCWHATLANIPGNKTHHYMLLVDGKPTQDKNCDGLAMPQGAQEELYAITTLRGPRVFMLFAQTK
;
A
#
# COMPACT_ATOMS: atom_id res chain seq x y z
N MET A 1 31.83 15.00 17.09
CA MET A 1 31.78 14.65 17.65
C MET A 1 31.55 14.76 17.86
N SER A 2 31.85 15.51 17.58
CA SER A 2 31.57 15.30 17.96
C SER A 2 31.13 15.19 17.78
N SER A 3 30.74 15.05 17.51
CA SER A 3 30.39 14.72 17.81
C SER A 3 30.03 14.59 17.61
N HIS A 4 30.03 15.00 17.44
CA HIS A 4 29.69 14.66 17.76
C HIS A 4 29.39 14.25 17.68
N SER A 5 29.00 14.19 17.33
CA SER A 5 28.82 13.69 17.67
C SER A 5 28.44 13.38 17.60
N GLY A 6 28.41 13.78 17.26
CA GLY A 6 28.13 13.33 17.81
C GLY A 6 27.62 13.06 17.50
N THR A 7 27.24 12.84 17.30
CA THR A 7 26.92 12.46 17.59
C THR A 7 26.55 12.12 17.36
N SER A 8 26.38 12.18 17.09
CA SER A 8 26.10 11.80 17.43
C SER A 8 25.71 11.60 17.22
N HIS A 9 25.44 11.80 17.01
CA HIS A 9 25.07 11.57 17.43
C HIS A 9 24.56 11.22 17.41
N GLY A 10 24.28 11.15 16.82
CA GLY A 10 23.78 10.79 17.34
C GLY A 10 23.06 10.71 17.14
N THR A 11 22.79 10.66 17.05
CA THR A 11 22.20 10.52 17.41
C THR A 11 21.55 10.50 17.32
N GLN A 12 21.20 10.48 17.17
CA GLN A 12 20.61 10.45 17.59
C GLN A 12 19.93 10.23 17.55
N PRO A 13 19.76 10.29 17.50
CA PRO A 13 18.98 10.17 17.80
C PRO A 13 18.33 10.18 17.77
N LYS A 14 17.92 10.21 17.82
CA LYS A 14 17.26 10.38 18.22
C LYS A 14 16.52 10.43 18.27
N ALA A 15 16.26 10.60 18.27
CA ALA A 15 15.53 10.89 18.54
C ALA A 15 14.94 11.11 18.60
N GLN A 16 14.60 11.25 18.85
CA GLN A 16 14.15 11.81 19.11
C GLN A 16 13.45 12.15 19.25
N GLY A 17 13.05 12.06 19.39
CA GLY A 17 12.34 12.52 19.68
C GLY A 17 11.92 13.36 19.61
N THR A 18 11.75 13.73 19.82
CA THR A 18 11.36 14.60 19.75
C THR A 18 10.88 15.35 19.35
N GLY A 19 10.61 15.33 20.05
CA GLY A 19 9.80 16.19 19.58
C GLY A 19 10.07 16.59 18.35
N GLY A 20 10.62 16.35 18.36
CA GLY A 20 10.96 16.75 17.38
C GLY A 20 10.39 16.77 16.31
N GLY A 21 10.03 17.22 16.18
CA GLY A 21 9.33 17.36 15.11
C GLY A 21 9.86 17.02 13.77
N ASN A 22 10.81 16.24 13.70
CA ASN A 22 11.32 15.83 12.41
C ASN A 22 10.74 14.52 11.91
N SER A 23 9.86 13.93 12.69
CA SER A 23 9.17 12.72 12.25
C SER A 23 8.14 13.05 11.19
N LYS A 24 8.19 12.31 10.09
CA LYS A 24 7.18 12.43 9.06
C LYS A 24 5.98 11.60 9.45
N PRO A 25 4.75 12.08 9.18
CA PRO A 25 3.58 11.29 9.48
C PRO A 25 3.56 10.03 8.63
N VAL A 26 3.10 8.96 9.25
CA VAL A 26 2.95 7.69 8.56
C VAL A 26 1.54 7.15 8.78
N TYR A 27 1.15 6.30 7.88
CA TYR A 27 -0.18 5.71 7.86
C TYR A 27 -0.03 4.20 7.78
N SER A 28 -0.98 3.50 8.36
CA SER A 28 -1.02 2.04 8.31
C SER A 28 -2.35 1.61 7.73
N LYS A 29 -2.33 0.64 6.83
CA LYS A 29 -3.55 0.16 6.22
C LYS A 29 -3.52 -1.35 6.06
N VAL A 30 -4.66 -1.98 6.35
CA VAL A 30 -4.86 -3.40 6.08
C VAL A 30 -5.53 -3.54 4.73
N PHE A 31 -4.86 -4.23 3.82
CA PHE A 31 -5.44 -4.57 2.52
C PHE A 31 -6.08 -5.94 2.62
N ARG A 32 -7.29 -6.06 2.08
CA ARG A 32 -8.08 -7.31 2.15
C ARG A 32 -8.70 -7.62 0.82
N TRP A 33 -8.81 -8.91 0.54
CA TRP A 33 -9.56 -9.38 -0.63
C TRP A 33 -10.23 -10.68 -0.28
N THR A 34 -11.53 -10.75 -0.51
CA THR A 34 -12.33 -11.94 -0.24
C THR A 34 -12.70 -12.58 -1.56
N PRO A 35 -12.33 -13.85 -1.78
CA PRO A 35 -12.69 -14.54 -3.03
C PRO A 35 -14.20 -14.62 -3.19
N PRO A 36 -14.71 -14.42 -4.41
CA PRO A 36 -16.12 -14.65 -4.67
C PRO A 36 -16.51 -16.10 -4.40
N VAL A 37 -17.72 -16.30 -3.89
CA VAL A 37 -18.17 -17.65 -3.52
C VAL A 37 -18.37 -18.55 -4.74
N GLU A 38 -18.58 -17.97 -5.92
CA GLU A 38 -18.76 -18.75 -7.15
C GLU A 38 -17.47 -19.33 -7.72
N LEU A 39 -16.32 -18.90 -7.22
CA LEU A 39 -15.06 -19.40 -7.75
C LEU A 39 -14.90 -20.88 -7.40
N THR A 40 -14.71 -21.70 -8.42
CA THR A 40 -14.49 -23.13 -8.24
C THR A 40 -13.03 -23.44 -8.01
N GLN A 41 -12.14 -22.49 -8.31
CA GLN A 41 -10.71 -22.67 -8.17
C GLN A 41 -10.16 -21.61 -7.24
N GLN A 42 -9.39 -22.03 -6.25
CA GLN A 42 -8.80 -21.10 -5.31
C GLN A 42 -7.68 -20.30 -5.96
N SER A 43 -7.60 -19.04 -5.58
CA SER A 43 -6.49 -18.20 -5.99
C SER A 43 -5.21 -18.68 -5.33
N GLN A 44 -4.09 -18.56 -6.04
CA GLN A 44 -2.79 -18.97 -5.56
C GLN A 44 -2.04 -17.82 -4.91
N ASN A 45 -2.19 -16.62 -5.46
CA ASN A 45 -1.45 -15.45 -5.01
C ASN A 45 -2.35 -14.23 -5.05
N VAL A 46 -2.31 -13.45 -3.97
CA VAL A 46 -2.94 -12.13 -3.96
C VAL A 46 -1.87 -11.16 -3.50
N GLU A 47 -1.69 -10.06 -4.24
CA GLU A 47 -0.62 -9.12 -3.97
C GLU A 47 -1.14 -7.70 -4.10
N VAL A 48 -0.48 -6.77 -3.40
CA VAL A 48 -0.73 -5.35 -3.57
C VAL A 48 0.54 -4.69 -4.10
N VAL A 49 0.37 -3.77 -5.05
CA VAL A 49 1.46 -2.95 -5.59
C VAL A 49 1.00 -1.51 -5.61
N GLY A 50 1.92 -0.58 -5.41
CA GLY A 50 1.55 0.82 -5.47
C GLY A 50 2.71 1.73 -5.17
N THR A 51 2.40 3.03 -5.18
CA THR A 51 3.41 4.04 -4.87
C THR A 51 4.00 3.85 -3.48
N MET A 52 3.21 3.32 -2.53
CA MET A 52 3.68 3.09 -1.17
C MET A 52 4.55 1.84 -1.03
N THR A 53 4.63 1.01 -2.07
CA THR A 53 5.51 -0.16 -2.08
C THR A 53 6.63 -0.01 -3.11
N ASP A 54 6.71 1.18 -3.72
CA ASP A 54 7.66 1.42 -4.81
C ASP A 54 7.40 0.45 -5.97
N TRP A 55 6.14 0.11 -6.17
CA TRP A 55 5.63 -0.82 -7.18
C TRP A 55 6.20 -2.23 -7.06
N ARG A 56 6.67 -2.59 -5.87
CA ARG A 56 7.03 -3.97 -5.56
C ARG A 56 5.78 -4.71 -5.15
N ARG A 57 5.70 -5.97 -5.52
CA ARG A 57 4.57 -6.82 -5.17
C ARG A 57 4.69 -7.27 -3.72
N VAL A 58 3.70 -6.93 -2.91
CA VAL A 58 3.65 -7.32 -1.51
C VAL A 58 2.56 -8.37 -1.36
N PRO A 59 2.91 -9.59 -0.94
CA PRO A 59 1.91 -10.67 -0.87
C PRO A 59 0.95 -10.48 0.29
N LEU A 60 -0.31 -10.82 0.04
CA LEU A 60 -1.28 -10.98 1.10
C LEU A 60 -1.27 -12.44 1.56
N VAL A 61 -1.73 -12.68 2.77
CA VAL A 61 -1.77 -14.01 3.39
C VAL A 61 -3.22 -14.44 3.51
N PHE A 62 -3.50 -15.70 3.15
CA PHE A 62 -4.85 -16.24 3.25
C PHE A 62 -5.14 -16.68 4.68
N ASP A 63 -6.25 -16.21 5.22
CA ASP A 63 -6.74 -16.63 6.52
C ASP A 63 -7.96 -17.51 6.29
N ALA A 64 -7.80 -18.81 6.54
CA ALA A 64 -8.86 -19.78 6.29
C ALA A 64 -10.07 -19.55 7.20
N ARG A 65 -9.87 -18.99 8.39
CA ARG A 65 -10.98 -18.76 9.32
C ARG A 65 -11.94 -17.70 8.82
N THR A 66 -11.42 -16.68 8.17
CA THR A 66 -12.25 -15.58 7.65
C THR A 66 -12.47 -15.69 6.16
N HIS A 67 -11.83 -16.66 5.50
CA HIS A 67 -11.88 -16.84 4.05
C HIS A 67 -11.47 -15.55 3.32
N CYS A 68 -10.41 -14.95 3.80
CA CYS A 68 -9.97 -13.63 3.33
C CYS A 68 -8.46 -13.55 3.23
N TRP A 69 -7.98 -12.89 2.20
CA TRP A 69 -6.56 -12.57 2.04
C TRP A 69 -6.32 -11.20 2.64
N HIS A 70 -5.23 -11.03 3.38
CA HIS A 70 -4.94 -9.73 3.98
C HIS A 70 -3.44 -9.51 4.16
N ALA A 71 -3.07 -8.24 4.24
CA ALA A 71 -1.73 -7.82 4.61
C ALA A 71 -1.82 -6.41 5.20
N THR A 72 -1.00 -6.13 6.18
CA THR A 72 -0.90 -4.81 6.77
C THR A 72 0.36 -4.13 6.25
N LEU A 73 0.20 -2.95 5.65
CA LEU A 73 1.33 -2.12 5.27
C LEU A 73 1.43 -0.98 6.27
N ALA A 74 2.55 -0.94 6.99
CA ALA A 74 2.85 0.13 7.92
C ALA A 74 3.79 1.11 7.25
N ASN A 75 3.94 2.28 7.86
CA ASN A 75 4.91 3.29 7.40
C ASN A 75 4.63 3.83 6.01
N ILE A 76 3.36 3.81 5.60
CA ILE A 76 2.95 4.47 4.35
C ILE A 76 3.08 5.98 4.57
N PRO A 77 3.78 6.72 3.68
CA PRO A 77 3.86 8.17 3.85
C PRO A 77 2.47 8.79 3.98
N GLY A 78 2.25 9.53 5.07
CA GLY A 78 0.95 10.08 5.39
C GLY A 78 0.66 11.40 4.72
N ASN A 79 -0.60 11.80 4.77
CA ASN A 79 -1.11 13.07 4.27
C ASN A 79 -0.84 13.27 2.79
N LYS A 80 -0.95 12.18 2.02
CA LYS A 80 -0.88 12.25 0.57
C LYS A 80 -1.69 11.11 -0.03
N THR A 81 -1.99 11.25 -1.30
CA THR A 81 -2.72 10.24 -2.05
C THR A 81 -1.74 9.28 -2.69
N HIS A 82 -1.99 8.00 -2.50
CA HIS A 82 -1.21 6.95 -3.14
C HIS A 82 -2.06 6.27 -4.20
N HIS A 83 -1.40 5.75 -5.23
CA HIS A 83 -2.05 4.93 -6.24
C HIS A 83 -1.60 3.49 -6.02
N TYR A 84 -2.53 2.55 -6.15
CA TYR A 84 -2.19 1.13 -5.95
C TYR A 84 -3.11 0.23 -6.76
N MET A 85 -2.82 -1.05 -6.75
CA MET A 85 -3.63 -2.06 -7.40
C MET A 85 -3.54 -3.37 -6.63
N LEU A 86 -4.61 -4.14 -6.66
CA LEU A 86 -4.61 -5.52 -6.18
C LEU A 86 -4.42 -6.45 -7.38
N LEU A 87 -3.55 -7.44 -7.20
CA LEU A 87 -3.30 -8.45 -8.21
C LEU A 87 -3.72 -9.81 -7.65
N VAL A 88 -4.64 -10.45 -8.33
CA VAL A 88 -5.08 -11.81 -7.99
C VAL A 88 -4.54 -12.72 -9.07
N ASP A 89 -3.63 -13.61 -8.70
CA ASP A 89 -2.91 -14.47 -9.64
C ASP A 89 -2.29 -13.65 -10.78
N GLY A 90 -1.74 -12.50 -10.41
CA GLY A 90 -1.06 -11.60 -11.34
C GLY A 90 -1.97 -10.69 -12.13
N LYS A 91 -3.28 -10.75 -11.94
CA LYS A 91 -4.23 -9.95 -12.71
C LYS A 91 -4.81 -8.82 -11.88
N PRO A 92 -4.87 -7.60 -12.43
CA PRO A 92 -5.51 -6.49 -11.74
C PRO A 92 -6.95 -6.82 -11.37
N THR A 93 -7.31 -6.58 -10.12
CA THR A 93 -8.60 -6.99 -9.58
C THR A 93 -9.18 -5.86 -8.75
N GLN A 94 -10.49 -5.73 -8.79
CA GLN A 94 -11.20 -4.65 -8.10
C GLN A 94 -11.02 -4.74 -6.59
N ASP A 95 -10.74 -3.60 -5.97
CA ASP A 95 -10.72 -3.45 -4.52
C ASP A 95 -11.87 -2.54 -4.11
N LYS A 96 -12.86 -3.11 -3.44
CA LYS A 96 -14.03 -2.34 -3.00
C LYS A 96 -13.71 -1.35 -1.89
N ASN A 97 -12.54 -1.50 -1.28
CA ASN A 97 -12.15 -0.65 -0.15
C ASN A 97 -11.23 0.50 -0.56
N CYS A 98 -11.11 0.77 -1.86
CA CYS A 98 -10.31 1.90 -2.30
C CYS A 98 -11.05 3.22 -2.03
N ASP A 99 -10.29 4.30 -1.98
CA ASP A 99 -10.84 5.62 -1.72
C ASP A 99 -11.26 6.34 -3.00
N GLY A 100 -11.10 5.69 -4.13
CA GLY A 100 -11.50 6.25 -5.42
C GLY A 100 -10.67 5.67 -6.54
N LEU A 101 -10.94 6.14 -7.74
CA LEU A 101 -10.25 5.71 -8.96
C LEU A 101 -9.55 6.90 -9.58
N ALA A 102 -8.35 6.66 -10.10
CA ALA A 102 -7.56 7.69 -10.74
C ALA A 102 -7.07 7.22 -12.10
N MET A 103 -6.79 8.15 -12.98
CA MET A 103 -6.15 7.81 -14.25
C MET A 103 -4.71 7.41 -14.01
N PRO A 104 -4.22 6.38 -14.71
CA PRO A 104 -2.84 5.94 -14.54
C PRO A 104 -1.87 7.06 -14.89
N GLN A 105 -0.81 7.17 -14.10
CA GLN A 105 0.22 8.18 -14.26
C GLN A 105 1.51 7.48 -14.68
N GLY A 106 1.77 7.42 -15.98
CA GLY A 106 2.98 6.84 -16.50
C GLY A 106 2.90 5.34 -16.72
N ALA A 107 3.98 4.79 -17.29
CA ALA A 107 3.99 3.42 -17.78
C ALA A 107 3.82 2.38 -16.69
N GLN A 108 4.37 2.65 -15.50
CA GLN A 108 4.29 1.71 -14.40
C GLN A 108 2.84 1.52 -13.96
N GLU A 109 2.09 2.61 -13.83
CA GLU A 109 0.69 2.53 -13.42
C GLU A 109 -0.18 1.95 -14.53
N GLU A 110 0.13 2.29 -15.78
CA GLU A 110 -0.61 1.74 -16.91
C GLU A 110 -0.48 0.22 -16.98
N LEU A 111 0.69 -0.29 -16.60
CA LEU A 111 0.93 -1.74 -16.61
C LEU A 111 -0.04 -2.48 -15.69
N TYR A 112 -0.40 -1.87 -14.57
CA TYR A 112 -1.25 -2.52 -13.58
C TYR A 112 -2.69 -2.01 -13.58
N ALA A 113 -3.05 -1.08 -14.45
CA ALA A 113 -4.38 -0.48 -14.43
C ALA A 113 -5.47 -1.50 -14.73
N ILE A 114 -6.60 -1.35 -14.04
CA ILE A 114 -7.78 -2.13 -14.32
C ILE A 114 -8.62 -1.41 -15.37
N THR A 115 -9.23 -2.18 -16.29
CA THR A 115 -10.07 -1.59 -17.33
C THR A 115 -11.47 -1.34 -16.79
N THR A 116 -11.96 -0.12 -16.96
CA THR A 116 -13.33 0.24 -16.59
C THR A 116 -14.08 0.75 -17.81
N LEU A 117 -15.36 1.03 -17.64
CA LEU A 117 -16.17 1.61 -18.71
C LEU A 117 -15.63 2.95 -19.18
N ARG A 118 -14.87 3.63 -18.35
CA ARG A 118 -14.28 4.95 -18.67
C ARG A 118 -12.80 4.83 -19.05
N GLY A 119 -12.30 3.61 -19.27
CA GLY A 119 -10.90 3.37 -19.61
C GLY A 119 -10.11 2.86 -18.42
N PRO A 120 -8.78 2.84 -18.56
CA PRO A 120 -7.93 2.31 -17.50
C PRO A 120 -7.94 3.20 -16.26
N ARG A 121 -7.92 2.57 -15.09
CA ARG A 121 -7.91 3.26 -13.79
C ARG A 121 -7.04 2.51 -12.81
N VAL A 122 -6.49 3.25 -11.85
CA VAL A 122 -5.84 2.67 -10.68
C VAL A 122 -6.58 3.14 -9.43
N PHE A 123 -6.37 2.42 -8.33
CA PHE A 123 -7.05 2.75 -7.08
C PHE A 123 -6.31 3.85 -6.34
N MET A 124 -7.06 4.66 -5.60
CA MET A 124 -6.48 5.69 -4.74
C MET A 124 -6.57 5.29 -3.28
N LEU A 125 -5.56 5.65 -2.53
CA LEU A 125 -5.52 5.53 -1.08
C LEU A 125 -5.19 6.89 -0.50
N PHE A 126 -6.11 7.44 0.29
CA PHE A 126 -5.89 8.71 0.98
C PHE A 126 -5.27 8.40 2.33
N ALA A 127 -3.95 8.51 2.43
CA ALA A 127 -3.23 8.19 3.67
C ALA A 127 -3.35 9.37 4.65
N GLN A 128 -4.56 9.61 5.12
CA GLN A 128 -4.87 10.74 5.97
C GLN A 128 -4.46 10.45 7.40
N THR A 129 -3.58 11.27 7.94
CA THR A 129 -3.22 11.19 9.35
C THR A 129 -3.59 12.49 10.03
N LYS A 130 -3.71 12.45 11.33
CA LYS A 130 -4.05 13.66 12.07
C LYS A 130 -2.86 14.38 12.58
#